data_1fa97075c03670ccb229550621d654f0
#
_entry.id   1fa97075c03670ccb229550621d654f0
#
_cell.length_a   1.000
_cell.length_b   1.000
_cell.length_c   1.000
_cell.angle_alpha   90.00
_cell.angle_beta   90.00
_cell.angle_gamma   90.00
#
_symmetry.space_group_name_H-M   'P 1'
#
loop_
_entity.id
_entity.type
_entity.pdbx_description
1 polymer ?
#
loop_
_entity_poly.entity_id
_entity_poly.type
_entity_poly.pdbx_seq_one_letter_code
_entity_poly.pdbx_strand_id
1 'polypeptide(L)'
;MKKFLDKKIGVFILSLLCGVLLSAAPVKSEDEAIKVVKKSIIKHNLGGKSGTKCMKFYIDETEEDFQVDVRSNNEKCGGDPGVEPRMFSYTVNKKNGKLKTDSFEYAKKKGIDWEGDYLPID
;
A
#
# COMPACT_ATOMS: atom_id res chain seq x y z
N MET A 1 15.30 -32.63 -35.26
CA MET A 1 14.73 -32.50 -35.21
C MET A 1 14.06 -32.24 -34.10
N LYS A 2 13.98 -32.49 -33.28
CA LYS A 2 13.36 -32.27 -32.29
C LYS A 2 13.91 -31.35 -31.44
N LYS A 3 14.85 -30.88 -31.53
CA LYS A 3 15.46 -30.02 -30.75
C LYS A 3 14.74 -28.81 -30.46
N PHE A 4 14.04 -28.28 -31.29
CA PHE A 4 13.38 -27.07 -31.06
C PHE A 4 12.38 -27.15 -29.98
N LEU A 5 11.98 -28.27 -29.59
CA LEU A 5 11.02 -28.41 -28.55
C LEU A 5 11.56 -27.96 -27.26
N ASP A 6 12.79 -28.27 -27.03
CA ASP A 6 13.39 -27.90 -25.80
C ASP A 6 13.42 -26.45 -25.56
N LYS A 7 13.56 -25.71 -26.62
CA LYS A 7 13.60 -24.31 -26.43
C LYS A 7 12.32 -23.80 -25.93
N LYS A 8 11.25 -24.37 -26.32
CA LYS A 8 9.99 -23.90 -25.89
C LYS A 8 9.83 -24.06 -24.42
N ILE A 9 10.35 -25.09 -23.90
CA ILE A 9 10.25 -25.35 -22.50
C ILE A 9 10.95 -24.28 -21.73
N GLY A 10 12.05 -23.84 -22.21
CA GLY A 10 12.79 -22.79 -21.54
C GLY A 10 11.98 -21.53 -21.43
N VAL A 11 11.24 -21.24 -22.44
CA VAL A 11 10.44 -20.04 -22.43
C VAL A 11 9.38 -20.09 -21.35
N PHE A 12 8.82 -21.27 -21.14
CA PHE A 12 7.86 -21.42 -20.12
C PHE A 12 8.38 -21.05 -18.79
N ILE A 13 9.54 -21.47 -18.42
CA ILE A 13 10.14 -21.21 -17.15
C ILE A 13 10.33 -19.72 -16.95
N LEU A 14 10.69 -19.02 -17.99
CA LEU A 14 10.87 -17.59 -17.91
C LEU A 14 9.59 -16.88 -17.53
N SER A 15 8.48 -17.35 -17.99
CA SER A 15 7.22 -16.74 -17.66
C SER A 15 6.94 -16.78 -16.17
N LEU A 16 7.33 -17.82 -15.52
CA LEU A 16 7.12 -17.95 -14.11
C LEU A 16 7.94 -16.92 -13.33
N LEU A 17 9.15 -16.69 -13.79
CA LEU A 17 10.00 -15.73 -13.13
C LEU A 17 9.42 -14.33 -13.26
N CYS A 18 8.82 -14.02 -14.37
CA CYS A 18 8.21 -12.75 -14.55
C CYS A 18 7.11 -12.52 -13.54
N GLY A 19 6.36 -13.55 -13.23
CA GLY A 19 5.30 -13.44 -12.25
C GLY A 19 5.83 -13.04 -10.89
N VAL A 20 6.97 -13.54 -10.52
CA VAL A 20 7.54 -13.20 -9.23
C VAL A 20 7.97 -11.74 -9.20
N LEU A 21 8.44 -11.23 -10.29
CA LEU A 21 8.90 -9.85 -10.36
C LEU A 21 7.76 -8.85 -10.20
N LEU A 22 6.55 -9.24 -10.46
CA LEU A 22 5.42 -8.34 -10.34
C LEU A 22 5.20 -7.86 -8.92
N SER A 23 5.69 -8.59 -7.93
CA SER A 23 5.50 -8.18 -6.54
C SER A 23 6.34 -6.96 -6.17
N ALA A 24 7.27 -6.57 -7.01
CA ALA A 24 8.11 -5.41 -6.75
C ALA A 24 7.90 -4.33 -7.81
N ALA A 25 6.68 -4.11 -8.18
CA ALA A 25 6.34 -3.18 -9.25
C ALA A 25 6.50 -1.73 -8.82
N PRO A 26 7.05 -0.88 -9.68
CA PRO A 26 7.17 0.54 -9.36
C PRO A 26 5.80 1.21 -9.27
N VAL A 27 5.73 2.29 -8.51
CA VAL A 27 4.53 3.11 -8.39
C VAL A 27 4.89 4.47 -8.98
N LYS A 28 4.19 4.87 -10.02
CA LYS A 28 4.57 6.03 -10.83
C LYS A 28 3.67 7.24 -10.67
N SER A 29 2.53 7.11 -10.05
CA SER A 29 1.60 8.22 -9.93
C SER A 29 0.93 8.25 -8.58
N GLU A 30 0.34 9.39 -8.26
CA GLU A 30 -0.41 9.54 -7.00
C GLU A 30 -1.59 8.58 -6.98
N ASP A 31 -2.27 8.41 -8.10
CA ASP A 31 -3.41 7.50 -8.18
C ASP A 31 -2.99 6.07 -7.87
N GLU A 32 -1.85 5.65 -8.40
CA GLU A 32 -1.35 4.31 -8.12
C GLU A 32 -0.97 4.18 -6.65
N ALA A 33 -0.39 5.23 -6.07
CA ALA A 33 -0.02 5.21 -4.66
C ALA A 33 -1.26 5.05 -3.78
N ILE A 34 -2.32 5.82 -4.06
CA ILE A 34 -3.55 5.71 -3.30
C ILE A 34 -4.14 4.30 -3.43
N LYS A 35 -4.09 3.75 -4.64
CA LYS A 35 -4.64 2.43 -4.89
C LYS A 35 -3.96 1.35 -4.05
N VAL A 36 -2.63 1.36 -4.01
CA VAL A 36 -1.92 0.34 -3.25
C VAL A 36 -2.10 0.54 -1.75
N VAL A 37 -2.22 1.79 -1.29
CA VAL A 37 -2.48 2.08 0.11
C VAL A 37 -3.87 1.58 0.51
N LYS A 38 -4.89 1.86 -0.30
CA LYS A 38 -6.24 1.38 -0.02
C LYS A 38 -6.29 -0.13 0.06
N LYS A 39 -5.57 -0.79 -0.83
CA LYS A 39 -5.54 -2.25 -0.85
C LYS A 39 -4.93 -2.78 0.45
N SER A 40 -3.87 -2.16 0.92
CA SER A 40 -3.21 -2.54 2.16
C SER A 40 -4.13 -2.31 3.37
N ILE A 41 -4.81 -1.17 3.41
CA ILE A 41 -5.75 -0.86 4.49
C ILE A 41 -6.84 -1.93 4.58
N ILE A 42 -7.38 -2.33 3.45
CA ILE A 42 -8.42 -3.35 3.41
C ILE A 42 -7.86 -4.70 3.81
N LYS A 43 -6.71 -5.06 3.29
CA LYS A 43 -6.07 -6.34 3.58
C LYS A 43 -5.80 -6.51 5.08
N HIS A 44 -5.38 -5.46 5.74
CA HIS A 44 -5.06 -5.50 7.16
C HIS A 44 -6.18 -5.00 8.07
N ASN A 45 -7.33 -4.72 7.47
CA ASN A 45 -8.52 -4.28 8.20
C ASN A 45 -8.28 -3.06 9.08
N LEU A 46 -7.54 -2.09 8.57
CA LEU A 46 -7.23 -0.89 9.33
C LEU A 46 -8.36 0.14 9.31
N GLY A 47 -9.36 -0.06 8.49
CA GLY A 47 -10.53 0.81 8.43
C GLY A 47 -11.78 0.22 9.06
N GLY A 48 -11.67 -0.97 9.64
CA GLY A 48 -12.81 -1.65 10.25
C GLY A 48 -13.89 -1.95 9.21
N LYS A 49 -15.13 -1.85 9.63
CA LYS A 49 -16.26 -2.19 8.77
C LYS A 49 -16.44 -1.23 7.61
N SER A 50 -15.99 0.00 7.76
CA SER A 50 -16.15 1.01 6.71
C SER A 50 -15.11 0.87 5.60
N GLY A 51 -14.09 0.06 5.82
CA GLY A 51 -13.01 -0.08 4.84
C GLY A 51 -12.36 1.28 4.62
N THR A 52 -12.37 1.77 3.38
CA THR A 52 -11.79 3.07 3.06
C THR A 52 -12.86 4.13 2.76
N LYS A 53 -14.14 3.80 2.95
CA LYS A 53 -15.22 4.72 2.59
C LYS A 53 -15.24 6.00 3.40
N CYS A 54 -14.81 5.93 4.64
CA CYS A 54 -14.82 7.08 5.54
C CYS A 54 -13.46 7.72 5.69
N MET A 55 -12.61 7.59 4.69
CA MET A 55 -11.25 8.11 4.70
C MET A 55 -11.04 9.13 3.61
N LYS A 56 -10.15 10.09 3.89
CA LYS A 56 -9.64 11.02 2.90
C LYS A 56 -8.13 10.79 2.80
N PHE A 57 -7.60 10.93 1.61
CA PHE A 57 -6.19 10.65 1.34
C PHE A 57 -5.52 11.91 0.80
N TYR A 58 -4.47 12.34 1.46
CA TYR A 58 -3.68 13.48 1.03
C TYR A 58 -2.28 13.00 0.70
N ILE A 59 -1.73 13.42 -0.41
CA ILE A 59 -0.45 12.93 -0.87
C ILE A 59 0.57 14.05 -0.97
N ASP A 60 1.77 13.76 -0.46
CA ASP A 60 2.94 14.57 -0.70
C ASP A 60 3.94 13.70 -1.43
N GLU A 61 4.54 14.24 -2.46
CA GLU A 61 5.53 13.50 -3.24
C GLU A 61 6.92 13.96 -2.88
N THR A 62 7.80 13.00 -2.58
CA THR A 62 9.22 13.29 -2.41
C THR A 62 9.95 12.65 -3.58
N GLU A 63 11.26 12.78 -3.59
CA GLU A 63 12.05 12.20 -4.66
C GLU A 63 11.94 10.69 -4.71
N GLU A 64 11.89 10.05 -3.56
CA GLU A 64 11.89 8.59 -3.47
C GLU A 64 10.54 7.97 -3.18
N ASP A 65 9.64 8.70 -2.54
CA ASP A 65 8.40 8.14 -2.03
C ASP A 65 7.20 9.00 -2.33
N PHE A 66 6.02 8.39 -2.24
CA PHE A 66 4.78 9.12 -2.04
C PHE A 66 4.42 8.95 -0.57
N GLN A 67 4.12 10.05 0.09
CA GLN A 67 3.68 10.03 1.47
C GLN A 67 2.17 10.23 1.47
N VAL A 68 1.43 9.29 2.04
CA VAL A 68 -0.02 9.32 2.01
C VAL A 68 -0.55 9.48 3.42
N ASP A 69 -1.20 10.61 3.67
CA ASP A 69 -1.77 10.93 4.97
C ASP A 69 -3.25 10.54 4.94
N VAL A 70 -3.66 9.68 5.84
CA VAL A 70 -5.02 9.18 5.88
C VAL A 70 -5.78 9.84 7.01
N ARG A 71 -6.89 10.48 6.66
CA ARG A 71 -7.71 11.22 7.62
C ARG A 71 -9.14 10.76 7.60
N SER A 72 -9.85 10.98 8.69
CA SER A 72 -11.26 10.66 8.76
C SER A 72 -12.06 11.63 7.90
N ASN A 73 -13.05 11.10 7.19
CA ASN A 73 -13.95 11.92 6.41
C ASN A 73 -15.23 12.16 7.22
N ASN A 74 -15.16 13.11 8.14
CA ASN A 74 -16.28 13.42 9.03
C ASN A 74 -17.46 13.98 8.26
N GLU A 75 -17.20 14.71 7.19
CA GLU A 75 -18.25 15.26 6.38
C GLU A 75 -19.16 14.17 5.83
N LYS A 76 -18.57 13.06 5.41
CA LYS A 76 -19.33 11.97 4.81
C LYS A 76 -19.90 11.01 5.86
N CYS A 77 -19.15 10.73 6.89
CA CYS A 77 -19.43 9.63 7.80
C CYS A 77 -19.82 10.03 9.22
N GLY A 78 -19.93 11.33 9.48
CA GLY A 78 -20.34 11.79 10.80
C GLY A 78 -19.19 12.35 11.62
N GLY A 79 -19.53 13.20 12.56
CA GLY A 79 -18.56 13.92 13.34
C GLY A 79 -18.57 15.38 12.92
N ASP A 80 -17.65 16.17 13.45
CA ASP A 80 -17.57 17.58 13.11
C ASP A 80 -17.03 17.72 11.69
N PRO A 81 -17.83 18.22 10.74
CA PRO A 81 -17.37 18.31 9.35
C PRO A 81 -16.25 19.28 9.12
N GLY A 82 -15.99 20.18 10.07
CA GLY A 82 -14.87 21.12 9.96
C GLY A 82 -13.55 20.51 10.38
N VAL A 83 -13.53 19.27 10.80
CA VAL A 83 -12.32 18.63 11.30
C VAL A 83 -12.07 17.34 10.53
N GLU A 84 -10.80 17.10 10.22
CA GLU A 84 -10.39 15.85 9.54
C GLU A 84 -9.31 15.19 10.39
N PRO A 85 -9.69 14.45 11.44
CA PRO A 85 -8.69 13.85 12.33
C PRO A 85 -7.76 12.91 11.57
N ARG A 86 -6.48 13.01 11.91
CA ARG A 86 -5.49 12.15 11.30
C ARG A 86 -5.63 10.74 11.87
N MET A 87 -5.61 9.76 11.00
CA MET A 87 -5.69 8.36 11.40
C MET A 87 -4.31 7.71 11.43
N PHE A 88 -3.64 7.73 10.31
CA PHE A 88 -2.28 7.19 10.16
C PHE A 88 -1.74 7.63 8.81
N SER A 89 -0.50 7.29 8.54
CA SER A 89 0.12 7.60 7.24
C SER A 89 0.82 6.38 6.67
N TYR A 90 1.06 6.45 5.39
CA TYR A 90 1.81 5.44 4.66
C TYR A 90 2.92 6.13 3.88
N THR A 91 4.00 5.40 3.62
CA THR A 91 4.94 5.79 2.58
C THR A 91 4.94 4.70 1.52
N VAL A 92 5.01 5.11 0.26
CA VAL A 92 5.02 4.18 -0.87
C VAL A 92 6.30 4.46 -1.65
N ASN A 93 7.19 3.49 -1.70
CA ASN A 93 8.44 3.66 -2.43
C ASN A 93 8.18 3.65 -3.93
N LYS A 94 8.68 4.66 -4.63
CA LYS A 94 8.41 4.78 -6.07
C LYS A 94 9.05 3.68 -6.90
N LYS A 95 10.20 3.20 -6.51
CA LYS A 95 10.93 2.21 -7.29
C LYS A 95 10.35 0.82 -7.21
N ASN A 96 9.96 0.41 -6.03
CA ASN A 96 9.55 -0.97 -5.81
C ASN A 96 8.16 -1.14 -5.23
N GLY A 97 7.46 -0.04 -4.96
CA GLY A 97 6.10 -0.11 -4.42
C GLY A 97 5.99 -0.58 -2.99
N LYS A 98 7.11 -0.70 -2.29
CA LYS A 98 7.07 -1.17 -0.91
C LYS A 98 6.43 -0.13 0.00
N LEU A 99 5.64 -0.62 0.94
CA LEU A 99 4.87 0.23 1.82
C LEU A 99 5.41 0.21 3.24
N LYS A 100 5.25 1.34 3.92
CA LYS A 100 5.47 1.42 5.36
C LYS A 100 4.32 2.25 5.94
N THR A 101 3.99 2.00 7.20
CA THR A 101 2.91 2.74 7.84
C THR A 101 3.25 3.01 9.30
N ASP A 102 2.71 4.11 9.83
CA ASP A 102 2.82 4.41 11.25
C ASP A 102 1.53 4.06 11.99
N SER A 103 0.69 3.21 11.44
CA SER A 103 -0.56 2.83 12.07
C SER A 103 -0.32 2.13 13.41
N PHE A 104 -0.88 2.71 14.45
CA PHE A 104 -0.81 2.12 15.79
C PHE A 104 -1.53 0.77 15.80
N GLU A 105 -2.67 0.70 15.14
CA GLU A 105 -3.45 -0.53 15.09
C GLU A 105 -2.68 -1.67 14.43
N TYR A 106 -1.96 -1.37 13.37
CA TYR A 106 -1.15 -2.38 12.70
C TYR A 106 -0.03 -2.86 13.61
N ALA A 107 0.66 -1.93 14.29
CA ALA A 107 1.74 -2.30 15.21
C ALA A 107 1.20 -3.18 16.32
N LYS A 108 0.02 -2.84 16.83
CA LYS A 108 -0.61 -3.61 17.90
C LYS A 108 -0.93 -5.04 17.43
N LYS A 109 -1.45 -5.18 16.24
CA LYS A 109 -1.76 -6.49 15.68
C LYS A 109 -0.51 -7.34 15.50
N LYS A 110 0.62 -6.71 15.26
CA LYS A 110 1.88 -7.43 15.10
C LYS A 110 2.61 -7.66 16.42
N GLY A 111 2.07 -7.15 17.52
CA GLY A 111 2.71 -7.32 18.82
C GLY A 111 3.96 -6.49 18.99
N ILE A 112 4.05 -5.37 18.27
CA ILE A 112 5.22 -4.50 18.29
C ILE A 112 4.93 -3.29 19.17
N ASP A 113 5.88 -2.92 20.03
CA ASP A 113 5.78 -1.71 20.83
C ASP A 113 5.91 -0.53 19.90
N TRP A 114 4.84 0.23 19.76
CA TRP A 114 4.81 1.33 18.82
C TRP A 114 5.35 2.61 19.45
N GLU A 115 6.31 3.19 18.79
CA GLU A 115 6.92 4.44 19.23
C GLU A 115 6.75 5.55 18.20
N GLY A 116 5.80 5.42 17.32
CA GLY A 116 5.55 6.40 16.28
C GLY A 116 6.30 6.16 14.99
N ASP A 117 7.07 5.10 14.93
CA ASP A 117 7.87 4.81 13.74
C ASP A 117 7.06 4.15 12.65
N TYR A 118 7.57 4.25 11.43
CA TYR A 118 6.97 3.57 10.30
C TYR A 118 7.44 2.12 10.27
N LEU A 119 6.50 1.20 10.07
CA LEU A 119 6.79 -0.23 9.99
C LEU A 119 6.49 -0.74 8.59
N PRO A 120 7.26 -1.70 8.09
CA PRO A 120 6.94 -2.30 6.78
C PRO A 120 5.57 -2.97 6.82
N ILE A 121 4.81 -2.81 5.74
CA ILE A 121 3.48 -3.40 5.62
C ILE A 121 3.25 -3.71 4.14
N ASP A 122 2.42 -4.67 3.83
CA ASP A 122 2.15 -5.03 2.43
C ASP A 122 0.68 -4.94 2.04
#